data_f428053f0a6ab537847d5665e5bab777
#
_entry.id   f428053f0a6ab537847d5665e5bab777
#
_cell.length_a   1.000
_cell.length_b   1.000
_cell.length_c   1.000
_cell.angle_alpha   90.00
_cell.angle_beta   90.00
_cell.angle_gamma   90.00
#
_symmetry.space_group_name_H-M   'P 1'
#
loop_
_entity.id
_entity.type
_entity.pdbx_description
1 polymer ?
#
loop_
_entity_poly.entity_id
_entity_poly.type
_entity_poly.pdbx_seq_one_letter_code
_entity_poly.pdbx_strand_id
1 'polypeptide(L)'
;AWIATDRAPGLGRSFAFERWCDVDLAAWRSIYDEAEARAAAGADKLPQLCGNDRHPGAIGIAKQAIVAAGLGGKIQLTHGDARDYVPPFAPGLVVTNPPYGMRLEGDAEISALDESWRSLGQFLHEQCGGASAYVLCGNPDVTRFLGLRASNKFPVRNGPIECRWLRYQIDAR
;
A
#
# COMPACT_ATOMS: atom_id res chain seq x y z
N ALA A 1 3.94 6.37 3.85
CA ALA A 1 4.43 7.30 4.87
C ALA A 1 5.95 7.46 4.76
N TRP A 2 6.76 6.45 5.08
CA TRP A 2 8.22 6.58 5.14
C TRP A 2 8.88 7.07 3.84
N ILE A 3 8.41 6.64 2.68
CA ILE A 3 8.88 7.15 1.39
C ILE A 3 8.63 8.67 1.27
N ALA A 4 7.44 9.13 1.67
CA ALA A 4 7.07 10.54 1.59
C ALA A 4 7.84 11.43 2.57
N THR A 5 8.27 10.87 3.71
CA THR A 5 9.05 11.57 4.75
C THR A 5 10.55 11.31 4.65
N ASP A 6 11.01 10.68 3.58
CA ASP A 6 12.41 10.31 3.35
C ASP A 6 13.05 9.53 4.52
N ARG A 7 12.23 8.71 5.19
CA ARG A 7 12.66 7.88 6.31
C ARG A 7 13.11 6.51 5.84
N ALA A 8 14.36 6.17 6.10
CA ALA A 8 14.89 4.84 5.80
C ALA A 8 14.21 3.77 6.68
N PRO A 9 13.79 2.62 6.11
CA PRO A 9 13.10 1.56 6.85
C PRO A 9 13.98 0.85 7.90
N GLY A 10 15.30 1.06 7.81
CA GLY A 10 16.29 0.52 8.76
C GLY A 10 16.49 1.35 10.02
N LEU A 11 15.99 2.58 10.08
CA LEU A 11 16.15 3.44 11.26
C LEU A 11 15.48 2.84 12.49
N GLY A 12 16.21 2.85 13.62
CA GLY A 12 15.77 2.27 14.88
C GLY A 12 15.96 0.74 14.97
N ARG A 13 16.66 0.14 14.02
CA ARG A 13 17.00 -1.29 14.02
C ARG A 13 18.51 -1.48 14.17
N SER A 14 18.91 -2.56 14.84
CA SER A 14 20.29 -3.07 14.79
C SER A 14 20.42 -4.14 13.71
N PHE A 15 21.58 -4.23 13.10
CA PHE A 15 21.88 -5.20 12.05
C PHE A 15 23.00 -6.15 12.48
N ALA A 16 22.94 -7.40 12.02
CA ALA A 16 23.93 -8.42 12.40
C ALA A 16 25.35 -8.05 11.99
N PHE A 17 25.53 -7.35 10.86
CA PHE A 17 26.84 -6.95 10.36
C PHE A 17 27.56 -5.96 11.28
N GLU A 18 26.86 -5.19 12.11
CA GLU A 18 27.46 -4.27 13.08
C GLU A 18 28.40 -4.98 14.09
N ARG A 19 28.30 -6.31 14.18
CA ARG A 19 29.14 -7.17 15.05
C ARG A 19 30.20 -7.94 14.30
N TRP A 20 30.38 -7.71 12.99
CA TRP A 20 31.41 -8.36 12.21
C TRP A 20 32.78 -7.68 12.47
N CYS A 21 33.84 -8.46 12.46
CA CYS A 21 35.17 -7.97 12.82
C CYS A 21 35.80 -7.02 11.79
N ASP A 22 35.33 -7.04 10.57
CA ASP A 22 35.84 -6.30 9.42
C ASP A 22 34.91 -5.16 8.94
N VAL A 23 33.87 -4.84 9.72
CA VAL A 23 32.96 -3.75 9.36
C VAL A 23 33.57 -2.38 9.69
N ASP A 24 33.45 -1.45 8.75
CA ASP A 24 33.76 -0.04 9.01
C ASP A 24 32.60 0.63 9.76
N LEU A 25 32.66 0.59 11.09
CA LEU A 25 31.64 1.20 11.95
C LEU A 25 31.60 2.73 11.83
N ALA A 26 32.69 3.39 11.41
CA ALA A 26 32.67 4.83 11.21
C ALA A 26 31.85 5.20 9.96
N ALA A 27 32.10 4.49 8.86
CA ALA A 27 31.30 4.64 7.65
C ALA A 27 29.81 4.30 7.90
N TRP A 28 29.53 3.21 8.64
CA TRP A 28 28.15 2.86 9.00
C TRP A 28 27.45 3.96 9.80
N ARG A 29 28.11 4.51 10.83
CA ARG A 29 27.55 5.62 11.63
C ARG A 29 27.26 6.84 10.78
N SER A 30 28.16 7.21 9.86
CA SER A 30 27.92 8.34 8.95
C SER A 30 26.66 8.15 8.09
N ILE A 31 26.45 6.93 7.56
CA ILE A 31 25.25 6.60 6.79
C ILE A 31 23.98 6.65 7.66
N TYR A 32 24.07 6.15 8.89
CA TYR A 32 22.97 6.15 9.83
C TYR A 32 22.57 7.57 10.25
N ASP A 33 23.55 8.42 10.58
CA ASP A 33 23.35 9.83 10.97
C ASP A 33 22.74 10.62 9.80
N GLU A 34 23.19 10.39 8.56
CA GLU A 34 22.57 10.98 7.37
C GLU A 34 21.09 10.55 7.24
N ALA A 35 20.81 9.27 7.43
CA ALA A 35 19.44 8.77 7.35
C ALA A 35 18.52 9.35 8.44
N GLU A 36 19.03 9.55 9.66
CA GLU A 36 18.33 10.25 10.74
C GLU A 36 18.04 11.72 10.39
N ALA A 37 19.05 12.42 9.90
CA ALA A 37 18.92 13.83 9.50
C ALA A 37 17.87 13.99 8.37
N ARG A 38 17.87 13.10 7.37
CA ARG A 38 16.88 13.09 6.28
C ARG A 38 15.48 12.81 6.80
N ALA A 39 15.31 11.84 7.71
CA ALA A 39 14.01 11.54 8.31
C ALA A 39 13.48 12.72 9.15
N ALA A 40 14.36 13.41 9.89
CA ALA A 40 13.98 14.60 10.66
C ALA A 40 13.55 15.74 9.73
N ALA A 41 14.29 16.01 8.67
CA ALA A 41 13.97 17.04 7.68
C ALA A 41 12.70 16.73 6.85
N GLY A 42 12.35 15.44 6.75
CA GLY A 42 11.16 14.96 6.05
C GLY A 42 9.89 14.86 6.89
N ALA A 43 9.98 15.01 8.22
CA ALA A 43 8.89 14.70 9.14
C ALA A 43 7.59 15.49 8.85
N ASP A 44 7.71 16.76 8.45
CA ASP A 44 6.57 17.63 8.13
C ASP A 44 6.02 17.43 6.70
N LYS A 45 6.68 16.59 5.89
CA LYS A 45 6.25 16.28 4.50
C LYS A 45 5.25 15.14 4.41
N LEU A 46 4.77 14.62 5.55
CA LEU A 46 3.81 13.51 5.55
C LEU A 46 2.49 13.98 4.93
N PRO A 47 2.05 13.40 3.81
CA PRO A 47 0.75 13.74 3.23
C PRO A 47 -0.38 13.20 4.12
N GLN A 48 -1.60 13.64 3.86
CA GLN A 48 -2.78 13.00 4.42
C GLN A 48 -2.86 11.55 3.93
N LEU A 49 -2.98 10.61 4.87
CA LEU A 49 -3.06 9.18 4.57
C LEU A 49 -4.29 8.58 5.24
N CYS A 50 -5.01 7.77 4.49
CA CYS A 50 -6.10 6.94 4.99
C CYS A 50 -6.05 5.55 4.37
N GLY A 51 -6.73 4.59 4.99
CA GLY A 51 -6.84 3.23 4.49
C GLY A 51 -8.14 2.58 4.93
N ASN A 52 -8.57 1.61 4.15
CA ASN A 52 -9.76 0.81 4.41
C ASN A 52 -9.43 -0.66 4.17
N ASP A 53 -9.99 -1.53 4.99
CA ASP A 53 -9.99 -2.97 4.77
C ASP A 53 -11.27 -3.57 5.32
N ARG A 54 -11.84 -4.55 4.60
CA ARG A 54 -13.05 -5.26 5.04
C ARG A 54 -12.79 -6.27 6.15
N HIS A 55 -11.53 -6.63 6.41
CA HIS A 55 -11.17 -7.61 7.42
C HIS A 55 -10.73 -6.92 8.72
N PRO A 56 -11.46 -7.09 9.83
CA PRO A 56 -11.16 -6.40 11.09
C PRO A 56 -9.78 -6.75 11.65
N GLY A 57 -9.31 -8.00 11.44
CA GLY A 57 -7.97 -8.43 11.81
C GLY A 57 -6.87 -7.70 11.05
N ALA A 58 -7.07 -7.43 9.75
CA ALA A 58 -6.12 -6.64 8.96
C ALA A 58 -6.02 -5.20 9.49
N ILE A 59 -7.15 -4.58 9.84
CA ILE A 59 -7.18 -3.26 10.49
C ILE A 59 -6.43 -3.28 11.83
N GLY A 60 -6.59 -4.34 12.63
CA GLY A 60 -5.86 -4.50 13.90
C GLY A 60 -4.35 -4.54 13.70
N ILE A 61 -3.88 -5.35 12.77
CA ILE A 61 -2.46 -5.47 12.40
C ILE A 61 -1.92 -4.13 11.84
N ALA A 62 -2.68 -3.48 10.96
CA ALA A 62 -2.29 -2.20 10.38
C ALA A 62 -2.15 -1.11 11.45
N LYS A 63 -3.06 -1.04 12.45
CA LYS A 63 -2.95 -0.11 13.58
C LYS A 63 -1.68 -0.34 14.39
N GLN A 64 -1.34 -1.60 14.68
CA GLN A 64 -0.10 -1.95 15.39
C GLN A 64 1.13 -1.53 14.57
N ALA A 65 1.14 -1.80 13.25
CA ALA A 65 2.23 -1.41 12.37
C ALA A 65 2.40 0.12 12.29
N ILE A 66 1.31 0.88 12.25
CA ILE A 66 1.32 2.35 12.28
C ILE A 66 1.96 2.88 13.57
N VAL A 67 1.60 2.30 14.72
CA VAL A 67 2.19 2.68 16.02
C VAL A 67 3.68 2.33 16.05
N ALA A 68 4.05 1.11 15.63
CA ALA A 68 5.44 0.66 15.57
C ALA A 68 6.30 1.51 14.61
N ALA A 69 5.66 2.08 13.56
CA ALA A 69 6.31 2.99 12.62
C ALA A 69 6.46 4.43 13.14
N GLY A 70 5.98 4.74 14.35
CA GLY A 70 5.97 6.12 14.89
C GLY A 70 4.93 7.03 14.23
N LEU A 71 3.89 6.45 13.61
CA LEU A 71 2.87 7.19 12.85
C LEU A 71 1.50 7.15 13.55
N GLY A 72 1.46 6.82 14.84
CA GLY A 72 0.23 6.81 15.64
C GLY A 72 -0.54 8.13 15.53
N GLY A 73 -1.84 8.04 15.24
CA GLY A 73 -2.71 9.20 15.02
C GLY A 73 -2.54 9.97 13.72
N LYS A 74 -1.54 9.59 12.87
CA LYS A 74 -1.26 10.28 11.60
C LYS A 74 -1.92 9.61 10.38
N ILE A 75 -2.43 8.39 10.52
CA ILE A 75 -3.08 7.62 9.46
C ILE A 75 -4.44 7.18 9.95
N GLN A 76 -5.49 7.50 9.18
CA GLN A 76 -6.85 7.09 9.49
C GLN A 76 -7.14 5.73 8.87
N LEU A 77 -7.62 4.78 9.69
CA LEU A 77 -8.03 3.45 9.22
C LEU A 77 -9.51 3.22 9.49
N THR A 78 -10.21 2.75 8.45
CA THR A 78 -11.64 2.42 8.48
C THR A 78 -11.82 0.93 8.19
N HIS A 79 -12.70 0.27 8.94
CA HIS A 79 -13.14 -1.09 8.68
C HIS A 79 -14.43 -1.05 7.86
N GLY A 80 -14.48 -1.76 6.75
CA GLY A 80 -15.68 -1.88 5.90
C GLY A 80 -15.38 -2.30 4.47
N ASP A 81 -16.42 -2.53 3.70
CA ASP A 81 -16.30 -2.80 2.26
C ASP A 81 -15.82 -1.55 1.52
N ALA A 82 -15.03 -1.74 0.47
CA ALA A 82 -14.48 -0.63 -0.31
C ALA A 82 -15.58 0.20 -0.98
N ARG A 83 -16.71 -0.42 -1.40
CA ARG A 83 -17.82 0.28 -2.03
C ARG A 83 -18.48 1.33 -1.14
N ASP A 84 -18.48 1.08 0.19
CA ASP A 84 -19.11 1.94 1.18
C ASP A 84 -18.12 2.94 1.80
N TYR A 85 -16.85 2.86 1.40
CA TYR A 85 -15.81 3.69 1.95
C TYR A 85 -15.80 5.08 1.31
N VAL A 86 -15.99 6.10 2.12
CA VAL A 86 -15.83 7.50 1.74
C VAL A 86 -14.54 8.02 2.38
N PRO A 87 -13.50 8.34 1.58
CA PRO A 87 -12.26 8.91 2.11
C PRO A 87 -12.51 10.27 2.79
N PRO A 88 -11.77 10.61 3.86
CA PRO A 88 -11.93 11.91 4.55
C PRO A 88 -11.40 13.10 3.74
N PHE A 89 -10.79 12.85 2.60
CA PHE A 89 -10.27 13.85 1.65
C PHE A 89 -10.26 13.25 0.24
N ALA A 90 -10.21 14.10 -0.79
CA ALA A 90 -10.11 13.65 -2.19
C ALA A 90 -8.74 12.96 -2.43
N PRO A 91 -8.71 11.67 -2.78
CA PRO A 91 -7.45 10.98 -3.01
C PRO A 91 -6.78 11.46 -4.31
N GLY A 92 -5.48 11.78 -4.27
CA GLY A 92 -4.67 11.97 -5.48
C GLY A 92 -3.99 10.67 -5.94
N LEU A 93 -3.77 9.74 -4.99
CA LEU A 93 -3.13 8.46 -5.23
C LEU A 93 -3.83 7.36 -4.42
N VAL A 94 -4.16 6.26 -5.09
CA VAL A 94 -4.66 5.03 -4.47
C VAL A 94 -3.67 3.90 -4.74
N VAL A 95 -3.29 3.13 -3.71
CA VAL A 95 -2.44 1.95 -3.85
C VAL A 95 -3.11 0.79 -3.12
N THR A 96 -3.30 -0.34 -3.81
CA THR A 96 -3.98 -1.49 -3.22
C THR A 96 -3.43 -2.83 -3.74
N ASN A 97 -3.52 -3.84 -2.88
CA ASN A 97 -3.22 -5.23 -3.21
C ASN A 97 -4.46 -6.09 -2.89
N PRO A 98 -5.49 -6.08 -3.76
CA PRO A 98 -6.69 -6.88 -3.55
C PRO A 98 -6.37 -8.38 -3.72
N PRO A 99 -7.24 -9.29 -3.22
CA PRO A 99 -7.10 -10.71 -3.47
C PRO A 99 -7.20 -10.97 -4.98
N TYR A 100 -6.36 -11.86 -5.51
CA TYR A 100 -6.38 -12.25 -6.94
C TYR A 100 -6.53 -13.77 -7.17
N GLY A 101 -6.91 -14.52 -6.13
CA GLY A 101 -7.48 -15.85 -6.28
C GLY A 101 -6.51 -16.99 -6.61
N MET A 102 -5.22 -16.87 -6.32
CA MET A 102 -4.23 -17.93 -6.61
C MET A 102 -4.39 -19.21 -5.78
N ARG A 103 -5.36 -19.26 -4.84
CA ARG A 103 -5.58 -20.39 -3.92
C ARG A 103 -7.06 -20.71 -3.71
N LEU A 104 -7.91 -20.34 -4.68
CA LEU A 104 -9.35 -20.54 -4.55
C LEU A 104 -9.76 -21.88 -5.15
N GLU A 105 -10.51 -22.70 -4.39
CA GLU A 105 -10.94 -24.04 -4.74
C GLU A 105 -12.47 -24.21 -4.72
N GLY A 106 -13.24 -23.17 -5.03
CA GLY A 106 -14.69 -23.30 -5.05
C GLY A 106 -15.43 -22.11 -5.66
N ASP A 107 -16.63 -22.35 -6.17
CA ASP A 107 -17.49 -21.34 -6.84
C ASP A 107 -17.81 -20.16 -5.92
N ALA A 108 -18.01 -20.41 -4.63
CA ALA A 108 -18.28 -19.37 -3.64
C ALA A 108 -17.10 -18.42 -3.43
N GLU A 109 -15.87 -18.96 -3.45
CA GLU A 109 -14.65 -18.16 -3.30
C GLU A 109 -14.36 -17.35 -4.56
N ILE A 110 -14.64 -17.92 -5.75
CA ILE A 110 -14.52 -17.21 -7.03
C ILE A 110 -15.52 -16.05 -7.06
N SER A 111 -16.77 -16.28 -6.66
CA SER A 111 -17.80 -15.23 -6.59
C SER A 111 -17.43 -14.11 -5.62
N ALA A 112 -16.86 -14.44 -4.44
CA ALA A 112 -16.38 -13.47 -3.47
C ALA A 112 -15.18 -12.65 -3.98
N LEU A 113 -14.32 -13.28 -4.79
CA LEU A 113 -13.21 -12.60 -5.47
C LEU A 113 -13.73 -11.57 -6.47
N ASP A 114 -14.63 -11.99 -7.37
CA ASP A 114 -15.25 -11.11 -8.37
C ASP A 114 -15.93 -9.92 -7.72
N GLU A 115 -16.66 -10.16 -6.64
CA GLU A 115 -17.33 -9.12 -5.88
C GLU A 115 -16.36 -8.13 -5.23
N SER A 116 -15.24 -8.62 -4.71
CA SER A 116 -14.17 -7.76 -4.15
C SER A 116 -13.61 -6.78 -5.20
N TRP A 117 -13.43 -7.25 -6.44
CA TRP A 117 -12.96 -6.41 -7.53
C TRP A 117 -14.02 -5.43 -8.04
N ARG A 118 -15.31 -5.81 -8.03
CA ARG A 118 -16.42 -4.88 -8.32
C ARG A 118 -16.51 -3.78 -7.28
N SER A 119 -16.42 -4.13 -5.99
CA SER A 119 -16.42 -3.16 -4.89
C SER A 119 -15.28 -2.16 -5.01
N LEU A 120 -14.08 -2.64 -5.34
CA LEU A 120 -12.93 -1.78 -5.61
C LEU A 120 -13.18 -0.87 -6.82
N GLY A 121 -13.73 -1.43 -7.90
CA GLY A 121 -14.06 -0.65 -9.10
C GLY A 121 -15.05 0.48 -8.80
N GLN A 122 -16.12 0.18 -8.06
CA GLN A 122 -17.10 1.18 -7.63
C GLN A 122 -16.46 2.29 -6.79
N PHE A 123 -15.66 1.92 -5.78
CA PHE A 123 -14.90 2.88 -4.98
C PHE A 123 -14.04 3.82 -5.83
N LEU A 124 -13.27 3.25 -6.76
CA LEU A 124 -12.40 4.04 -7.63
C LEU A 124 -13.21 5.02 -8.49
N HIS A 125 -14.32 4.56 -9.07
CA HIS A 125 -15.20 5.40 -9.89
C HIS A 125 -15.89 6.51 -9.10
N GLU A 126 -16.38 6.21 -7.89
CA GLU A 126 -17.25 7.12 -7.16
C GLU A 126 -16.49 8.09 -6.25
N GLN A 127 -15.35 7.63 -5.69
CA GLN A 127 -14.66 8.36 -4.64
C GLN A 127 -13.27 8.88 -5.05
N CYS A 128 -12.74 8.47 -6.21
CA CYS A 128 -11.35 8.74 -6.57
C CYS A 128 -11.19 9.54 -7.87
N GLY A 129 -12.18 10.37 -8.23
CA GLY A 129 -12.09 11.20 -9.43
C GLY A 129 -10.83 12.07 -9.48
N GLY A 130 -10.11 12.04 -10.59
CA GLY A 130 -8.83 12.73 -10.79
C GLY A 130 -7.59 11.99 -10.25
N ALA A 131 -7.77 10.90 -9.47
CA ALA A 131 -6.66 10.17 -8.88
C ALA A 131 -5.95 9.24 -9.88
N SER A 132 -4.69 8.91 -9.57
CA SER A 132 -4.02 7.73 -10.12
C SER A 132 -4.17 6.55 -9.16
N ALA A 133 -4.65 5.40 -9.65
CA ALA A 133 -4.73 4.18 -8.86
C ALA A 133 -3.71 3.14 -9.33
N TYR A 134 -2.99 2.53 -8.38
CA TYR A 134 -2.08 1.42 -8.64
C TYR A 134 -2.61 0.17 -7.93
N VAL A 135 -2.93 -0.85 -8.71
CA VAL A 135 -3.50 -2.11 -8.24
C VAL A 135 -2.53 -3.24 -8.54
N LEU A 136 -2.07 -3.94 -7.51
CA LEU A 136 -1.27 -5.14 -7.69
C LEU A 136 -2.18 -6.31 -8.12
N CYS A 137 -1.82 -6.98 -9.19
CA CYS A 137 -2.63 -8.06 -9.75
C CYS A 137 -1.77 -9.24 -10.19
N GLY A 138 -2.06 -10.44 -9.65
CA GLY A 138 -1.45 -11.71 -10.05
C GLY A 138 -2.34 -12.53 -10.99
N ASN A 139 -3.61 -12.12 -11.21
CA ASN A 139 -4.55 -12.79 -12.11
C ASN A 139 -5.21 -11.77 -13.03
N PRO A 140 -4.88 -11.74 -14.34
CA PRO A 140 -5.43 -10.75 -15.26
C PRO A 140 -6.94 -10.87 -15.46
N ASP A 141 -7.54 -12.04 -15.26
CA ASP A 141 -8.96 -12.28 -15.55
C ASP A 141 -9.90 -11.50 -14.63
N VAL A 142 -9.46 -11.20 -13.39
CA VAL A 142 -10.26 -10.44 -12.44
C VAL A 142 -10.30 -8.93 -12.74
N THR A 143 -9.39 -8.44 -13.56
CA THR A 143 -9.28 -7.00 -13.86
C THR A 143 -10.50 -6.44 -14.60
N ARG A 144 -11.24 -7.28 -15.32
CA ARG A 144 -12.49 -6.91 -16.00
C ARG A 144 -13.57 -6.39 -15.04
N PHE A 145 -13.55 -6.83 -13.78
CA PHE A 145 -14.54 -6.44 -12.77
C PHE A 145 -14.32 -5.03 -12.20
N LEU A 146 -13.14 -4.44 -12.41
CA LEU A 146 -12.92 -3.03 -12.06
C LEU A 146 -13.72 -2.05 -12.95
N GLY A 147 -14.09 -2.46 -14.16
CA GLY A 147 -14.75 -1.58 -15.12
C GLY A 147 -13.84 -0.43 -15.62
N LEU A 148 -12.52 -0.54 -15.43
CA LEU A 148 -11.51 0.47 -15.78
C LEU A 148 -10.48 -0.11 -16.77
N ARG A 149 -9.93 0.75 -17.62
CA ARG A 149 -8.84 0.38 -18.52
C ARG A 149 -7.51 0.85 -17.95
N ALA A 150 -6.58 -0.11 -17.74
CA ALA A 150 -5.23 0.23 -17.28
C ALA A 150 -4.48 1.06 -18.33
N SER A 151 -3.91 2.20 -17.89
CA SER A 151 -3.06 3.05 -18.71
C SER A 151 -1.65 2.48 -18.87
N ASN A 152 -1.13 1.84 -17.84
CA ASN A 152 0.19 1.21 -17.81
C ASN A 152 0.16 -0.11 -17.02
N LYS A 153 1.11 -0.99 -17.36
CA LYS A 153 1.31 -2.29 -16.69
C LYS A 153 2.79 -2.47 -16.42
N PHE A 154 3.16 -2.62 -15.16
CA PHE A 154 4.55 -2.81 -14.75
C PHE A 154 4.71 -4.25 -14.21
N PRO A 155 5.51 -5.12 -14.87
CA PRO A 155 5.73 -6.47 -14.39
C PRO A 155 6.52 -6.43 -13.09
N VAL A 156 6.08 -7.22 -12.12
CA VAL A 156 6.73 -7.40 -10.81
C VAL A 156 6.55 -8.84 -10.34
N ARG A 157 7.34 -9.26 -9.37
CA ARG A 157 7.16 -10.57 -8.70
C ARG A 157 6.76 -10.37 -7.25
N ASN A 158 5.77 -11.13 -6.81
CA ASN A 158 5.38 -11.22 -5.40
C ASN A 158 5.67 -12.65 -4.91
N GLY A 159 6.87 -12.86 -4.39
CA GLY A 159 7.38 -14.19 -4.13
C GLY A 159 7.48 -15.01 -5.43
N PRO A 160 6.89 -16.21 -5.51
CA PRO A 160 6.87 -17.04 -6.72
C PRO A 160 5.86 -16.54 -7.78
N ILE A 161 4.96 -15.63 -7.44
CA ILE A 161 3.84 -15.22 -8.28
C ILE A 161 4.27 -14.10 -9.22
N GLU A 162 4.03 -14.26 -10.51
CA GLU A 162 4.15 -13.20 -11.50
C GLU A 162 2.96 -12.26 -11.38
N CYS A 163 3.24 -11.02 -11.02
CA CYS A 163 2.24 -9.98 -10.83
C CYS A 163 2.51 -8.80 -11.75
N ARG A 164 1.56 -7.87 -11.76
CA ARG A 164 1.70 -6.58 -12.43
C ARG A 164 1.14 -5.50 -11.53
N TRP A 165 1.84 -4.38 -11.41
CA TRP A 165 1.23 -3.14 -11.01
C TRP A 165 0.47 -2.56 -12.19
N LEU A 166 -0.83 -2.46 -12.06
CA LEU A 166 -1.72 -1.86 -13.05
C LEU A 166 -2.01 -0.43 -12.65
N ARG A 167 -1.65 0.52 -13.50
CA ARG A 167 -1.98 1.93 -13.29
C ARG A 167 -3.28 2.26 -14.00
N TYR A 168 -4.16 2.92 -13.29
CA TYR A 168 -5.41 3.49 -13.80
C TYR A 168 -5.39 5.00 -13.54
N GLN A 169 -5.80 5.78 -14.54
CA GLN A 169 -6.12 7.18 -14.36
C GLN A 169 -7.64 7.28 -14.23
N ILE A 170 -8.10 7.82 -13.12
CA ILE A 170 -9.54 7.96 -12.87
C ILE A 170 -9.97 9.33 -13.39
N ASP A 171 -11.00 9.34 -14.25
CA ASP A 171 -11.50 10.59 -14.82
C ASP A 171 -12.10 11.46 -13.72
N ALA A 172 -11.82 12.77 -13.77
CA ALA A 172 -12.46 13.75 -12.91
C ALA A 172 -13.95 13.83 -13.25
N ARG A 173 -14.81 13.80 -12.26
CA ARG A 173 -16.24 14.05 -12.43
C ARG A 173 -16.57 15.52 -12.29
#